data_7d0fb920aa3a94f30331e28ce213c5e9
#
_entry.id   7d0fb920aa3a94f30331e28ce213c5e9
#
_cell.length_a   1.000
_cell.length_b   1.000
_cell.length_c   1.000
_cell.angle_alpha   90.00
_cell.angle_beta   90.00
_cell.angle_gamma   90.00
#
_symmetry.space_group_name_H-M   'P 1'
#
loop_
_entity.id
_entity.type
_entity.pdbx_description
1 polymer ?
#
loop_
_entity_poly.entity_id
_entity_poly.type
_entity_poly.pdbx_seq_one_letter_code
_entity_poly.pdbx_strand_id
1 'polypeptide(L)'
;MPLTKPQKEVILCDKRFRVLISGRRFGKTFLAIQEMAKFARFPNQKVWYVSPSYRQSKTICWDMLKQQMIKHRWVQKINESDLSIVLRNNSVITLKGADNEQSLRGVGLNFVILDEFADIKPSAWYEVLRPTLSDTLGAALFCSSPKGFNFAYDLYSRQDPEWKSFKYTTIEGGQVSQEEIEQAKNDLDERTFQQEYLATFVNYA
;
A
#
# COMPACT_ATOMS: atom_id res chain seq x y z
N MET A 1 -7.42 -15.84 5.78
CA MET A 1 -6.23 -16.28 5.04
C MET A 1 -4.99 -15.98 5.87
N PRO A 2 -4.06 -16.92 6.06
CA PRO A 2 -2.83 -16.61 6.79
C PRO A 2 -1.89 -15.78 5.92
N LEU A 3 -1.08 -14.96 6.58
CA LEU A 3 -0.05 -14.17 5.90
C LEU A 3 1.04 -15.09 5.34
N THR A 4 1.55 -14.78 4.15
CA THR A 4 2.74 -15.42 3.61
C THR A 4 3.99 -14.98 4.37
N LYS A 5 5.09 -15.71 4.23
CA LYS A 5 6.36 -15.34 4.88
C LYS A 5 6.83 -13.92 4.47
N PRO A 6 6.85 -13.54 3.18
CA PRO A 6 7.21 -12.17 2.78
C PRO A 6 6.27 -11.12 3.36
N GLN A 7 4.98 -11.37 3.41
CA GLN A 7 4.02 -10.44 4.02
C GLN A 7 4.31 -10.25 5.51
N LYS A 8 4.65 -11.32 6.23
CA LYS A 8 5.04 -11.24 7.64
C LYS A 8 6.30 -10.41 7.85
N GLU A 9 7.29 -10.55 6.99
CA GLU A 9 8.52 -9.75 7.06
C GLU A 9 8.23 -8.25 6.97
N VAL A 10 7.32 -7.85 6.09
CA VAL A 10 6.92 -6.45 5.96
C VAL A 10 6.15 -5.99 7.20
N ILE A 11 5.15 -6.76 7.65
CA ILE A 11 4.30 -6.41 8.81
C ILE A 11 5.11 -6.28 10.10
N LEU A 12 6.08 -7.16 10.32
CA LEU A 12 6.88 -7.17 11.54
C LEU A 12 8.00 -6.13 11.55
N CYS A 13 8.28 -5.48 10.43
CA CYS A 13 9.26 -4.41 10.38
C CYS A 13 8.73 -3.18 11.09
N ASP A 14 9.49 -2.66 12.04
CA ASP A 14 9.12 -1.51 12.89
C ASP A 14 9.59 -0.16 12.36
N LYS A 15 10.20 -0.13 11.19
CA LYS A 15 10.64 1.13 10.59
C LYS A 15 9.45 2.01 10.24
N ARG A 16 9.64 3.31 10.46
CA ARG A 16 8.58 4.31 10.26
C ARG A 16 8.10 4.37 8.81
N PHE A 17 9.04 4.30 7.88
CA PHE A 17 8.74 4.35 6.46
C PHE A 17 9.21 3.07 5.78
N ARG A 18 8.30 2.38 5.11
CA ARG A 18 8.59 1.12 4.44
C ARG A 18 8.16 1.21 2.99
N VAL A 19 8.99 0.66 2.10
CA VAL A 19 8.74 0.61 0.67
C VAL A 19 8.71 -0.85 0.23
N LEU A 20 7.61 -1.26 -0.38
CA LEU A 20 7.43 -2.61 -0.90
C LEU A 20 7.30 -2.57 -2.41
N ILE A 21 8.27 -3.12 -3.09
CA ILE A 21 8.24 -3.37 -4.54
C ILE A 21 8.01 -4.87 -4.73
N SER A 22 6.95 -5.23 -5.44
CA SER A 22 6.62 -6.64 -5.61
C SER A 22 6.06 -6.95 -6.99
N GLY A 23 6.23 -8.19 -7.42
CA GLY A 23 5.61 -8.71 -8.61
C GLY A 23 4.10 -8.94 -8.43
N ARG A 24 3.44 -9.38 -9.49
CA ARG A 24 2.01 -9.67 -9.49
C ARG A 24 1.64 -10.74 -8.48
N ARG A 25 0.41 -10.67 -7.98
CA ARG A 25 -0.18 -11.65 -7.08
C ARG A 25 0.58 -11.82 -5.73
N PHE A 26 1.27 -10.79 -5.32
CA PHE A 26 1.90 -10.76 -4.00
C PHE A 26 0.86 -10.71 -2.86
N GLY A 27 -0.34 -10.20 -3.14
CA GLY A 27 -1.36 -9.97 -2.12
C GLY A 27 -1.18 -8.63 -1.42
N LYS A 28 -0.79 -7.58 -2.16
CA LYS A 28 -0.57 -6.24 -1.63
C LYS A 28 -1.81 -5.66 -0.95
N THR A 29 -3.00 -5.87 -1.53
CA THR A 29 -4.24 -5.34 -0.95
C THR A 29 -4.55 -6.01 0.39
N PHE A 30 -4.41 -7.32 0.48
CA PHE A 30 -4.59 -8.04 1.74
C PHE A 30 -3.58 -7.56 2.79
N LEU A 31 -2.31 -7.43 2.42
CA LEU A 31 -1.27 -6.88 3.29
C LEU A 31 -1.61 -5.46 3.75
N ALA A 32 -2.07 -4.60 2.84
CA ALA A 32 -2.48 -3.23 3.15
C ALA A 32 -3.58 -3.20 4.22
N ILE A 33 -4.58 -4.06 4.09
CA ILE A 33 -5.67 -4.15 5.08
C ILE A 33 -5.14 -4.61 6.44
N GLN A 34 -4.27 -5.61 6.48
CA GLN A 34 -3.66 -6.07 7.72
C GLN A 34 -2.80 -4.99 8.37
N GLU A 35 -2.08 -4.21 7.59
CA GLU A 35 -1.30 -3.07 8.06
C GLU A 35 -2.20 -1.97 8.65
N MET A 36 -3.28 -1.62 7.96
CA MET A 36 -4.24 -0.65 8.47
C MET A 36 -4.88 -1.12 9.78
N ALA A 37 -5.24 -2.38 9.87
CA ALA A 37 -5.78 -2.98 11.09
C ALA A 37 -4.77 -2.94 12.24
N LYS A 38 -3.50 -3.18 11.96
CA LYS A 38 -2.41 -3.12 12.95
C LYS A 38 -2.33 -1.75 13.63
N PHE A 39 -2.44 -0.67 12.85
CA PHE A 39 -2.42 0.69 13.41
C PHE A 39 -3.76 1.08 14.02
N ALA A 40 -4.87 0.73 13.40
CA ALA A 40 -6.21 1.10 13.84
C ALA A 40 -6.67 0.35 15.11
N ARG A 41 -5.98 -0.71 15.53
CA ARG A 41 -6.28 -1.42 16.78
C ARG A 41 -6.07 -0.57 18.03
N PHE A 42 -5.23 0.45 17.94
CA PHE A 42 -5.09 1.43 19.01
C PHE A 42 -6.21 2.47 18.91
N PRO A 43 -6.66 3.05 20.03
CA PRO A 43 -7.77 4.01 20.01
C PRO A 43 -7.39 5.33 19.33
N ASN A 44 -8.38 5.97 18.72
CA ASN A 44 -8.30 7.32 18.18
C ASN A 44 -7.27 7.48 17.05
N GLN A 45 -7.00 6.42 16.29
CA GLN A 45 -6.06 6.48 15.18
C GLN A 45 -6.76 6.92 13.90
N LYS A 46 -6.09 7.74 13.11
CA LYS A 46 -6.51 8.10 11.75
C LYS A 46 -5.60 7.41 10.76
N VAL A 47 -6.17 6.53 9.97
CA VAL A 47 -5.47 5.66 9.03
C VAL A 47 -6.06 5.84 7.64
N TRP A 48 -5.19 6.12 6.65
CA TRP A 48 -5.62 6.28 5.27
C TRP A 48 -4.98 5.23 4.35
N TYR A 49 -5.76 4.83 3.37
CA TYR A 49 -5.29 4.13 2.17
C TYR A 49 -5.44 5.08 0.99
N VAL A 50 -4.35 5.37 0.31
CA VAL A 50 -4.29 6.29 -0.82
C VAL A 50 -3.80 5.54 -2.05
N SER A 51 -4.55 5.61 -3.13
CA SER A 51 -4.15 5.14 -4.46
C SER A 51 -4.14 6.31 -5.45
N PRO A 52 -3.70 6.12 -6.71
CA PRO A 52 -3.67 7.21 -7.68
C PRO A 52 -5.00 7.90 -7.89
N SER A 53 -6.13 7.20 -7.77
CA SER A 53 -7.46 7.79 -7.87
C SER A 53 -8.42 7.25 -6.81
N TYR A 54 -9.39 8.07 -6.45
CA TYR A 54 -10.49 7.68 -5.55
C TYR A 54 -11.23 6.43 -6.07
N ARG A 55 -11.48 6.37 -7.37
CA ARG A 55 -12.14 5.24 -8.00
C ARG A 55 -11.34 3.94 -7.86
N GLN A 56 -10.02 4.00 -8.04
CA GLN A 56 -9.16 2.84 -7.83
C GLN A 56 -9.19 2.37 -6.38
N SER A 57 -9.12 3.27 -5.42
CA SER A 57 -9.21 2.93 -3.99
C SER A 57 -10.50 2.19 -3.69
N LYS A 58 -11.62 2.68 -4.20
CA LYS A 58 -12.92 2.02 -4.03
C LYS A 58 -12.94 0.63 -4.66
N THR A 59 -12.52 0.52 -5.90
CA THR A 59 -12.56 -0.74 -6.66
C THR A 59 -11.63 -1.80 -6.06
N ILE A 60 -10.43 -1.41 -5.63
CA ILE A 60 -9.40 -2.35 -5.18
C ILE A 60 -9.62 -2.77 -3.73
N CYS A 61 -9.95 -1.85 -2.85
CA CYS A 61 -9.80 -2.04 -1.40
C CYS A 61 -11.12 -2.03 -0.63
N TRP A 62 -12.15 -1.30 -1.07
CA TRP A 62 -13.31 -0.98 -0.23
C TRP A 62 -14.08 -2.22 0.25
N ASP A 63 -14.46 -3.11 -0.65
CA ASP A 63 -15.24 -4.28 -0.28
C ASP A 63 -14.46 -5.23 0.63
N MET A 64 -13.19 -5.47 0.32
CA MET A 64 -12.34 -6.33 1.14
C MET A 64 -12.11 -5.74 2.53
N LEU A 65 -11.89 -4.43 2.62
CA LEU A 65 -11.73 -3.74 3.89
C LEU A 65 -12.99 -3.87 4.76
N LYS A 66 -14.17 -3.60 4.18
CA LYS A 66 -15.45 -3.75 4.90
C LYS A 66 -15.64 -5.18 5.43
N GLN A 67 -15.42 -6.17 4.56
CA GLN A 67 -15.56 -7.58 4.94
C GLN A 67 -14.64 -7.94 6.11
N GLN A 68 -13.39 -7.52 6.09
CA GLN A 68 -12.44 -7.83 7.15
C GLN A 68 -12.82 -7.14 8.47
N MET A 69 -13.21 -5.88 8.42
CA MET A 69 -13.59 -5.14 9.64
C MET A 69 -14.89 -5.65 10.25
N ILE A 70 -15.88 -6.01 9.43
CA ILE A 70 -17.14 -6.62 9.87
C ILE A 70 -16.87 -8.00 10.50
N LYS A 71 -16.05 -8.82 9.86
CA LYS A 71 -15.66 -10.14 10.36
C LYS A 71 -15.04 -10.08 11.76
N HIS A 72 -14.22 -9.07 12.02
CA HIS A 72 -13.60 -8.88 13.32
C HIS A 72 -14.50 -8.15 14.34
N ARG A 73 -15.72 -7.78 13.96
CA ARG A 73 -16.68 -7.05 14.81
C ARG A 73 -16.15 -5.71 15.33
N TRP A 74 -15.31 -5.06 14.57
CA TRP A 74 -14.70 -3.78 14.95
C TRP A 74 -15.53 -2.57 14.51
N VAL A 75 -16.45 -2.75 13.58
CA VAL A 75 -17.19 -1.64 12.95
C VAL A 75 -18.20 -1.02 13.89
N GLN A 76 -18.13 0.29 14.03
CA GLN A 76 -19.17 1.11 14.65
C GLN A 76 -20.06 1.74 13.56
N LYS A 77 -19.46 2.33 12.52
CA LYS A 77 -20.17 3.01 11.45
C LYS A 77 -19.42 2.89 10.12
N ILE A 78 -20.18 2.71 9.04
CA ILE A 78 -19.64 2.73 7.67
C ILE A 78 -20.25 3.92 6.93
N ASN A 79 -19.41 4.71 6.27
CA ASN A 79 -19.84 5.80 5.38
C ASN A 79 -19.41 5.45 3.94
N GLU A 80 -20.40 5.08 3.13
CA GLU A 80 -20.17 4.67 1.73
C GLU A 80 -19.79 5.85 0.82
N SER A 81 -20.22 7.06 1.15
CA SER A 81 -19.89 8.26 0.36
C SER A 81 -18.44 8.69 0.54
N ASP A 82 -17.97 8.68 1.79
CA ASP A 82 -16.61 9.09 2.13
C ASP A 82 -15.61 7.94 2.09
N LEU A 83 -16.08 6.72 1.88
CA LEU A 83 -15.29 5.49 1.99
C LEU A 83 -14.54 5.43 3.32
N SER A 84 -15.25 5.63 4.42
CA SER A 84 -14.68 5.60 5.76
C SER A 84 -15.38 4.60 6.67
N ILE A 85 -14.61 4.02 7.58
CA ILE A 85 -15.10 3.12 8.61
C ILE A 85 -14.64 3.65 9.96
N VAL A 86 -15.62 3.95 10.83
CA VAL A 86 -15.36 4.27 12.22
C VAL A 86 -15.40 2.98 13.02
N LEU A 87 -14.31 2.69 13.73
CA LEU A 87 -14.19 1.52 14.57
C LEU A 87 -14.70 1.81 16.00
N ARG A 88 -14.96 0.76 16.75
CA ARG A 88 -15.50 0.88 18.13
C ARG A 88 -14.54 1.55 19.10
N ASN A 89 -13.25 1.62 18.79
CA ASN A 89 -12.24 2.32 19.58
C ASN A 89 -12.03 3.78 19.12
N ASN A 90 -12.92 4.33 18.31
CA ASN A 90 -12.86 5.65 17.69
C ASN A 90 -11.75 5.84 16.66
N SER A 91 -11.06 4.79 16.26
CA SER A 91 -10.18 4.87 15.10
C SER A 91 -10.99 4.95 13.82
N VAL A 92 -10.46 5.64 12.82
CA VAL A 92 -11.13 5.81 11.53
C VAL A 92 -10.17 5.39 10.42
N ILE A 93 -10.66 4.51 9.56
CA ILE A 93 -9.95 4.11 8.33
C ILE A 93 -10.68 4.74 7.16
N THR A 94 -9.96 5.48 6.31
CA THR A 94 -10.55 6.16 5.15
C THR A 94 -9.75 5.84 3.88
N LEU A 95 -10.47 5.60 2.79
CA LEU A 95 -9.86 5.46 1.47
C LEU A 95 -9.88 6.80 0.75
N LYS A 96 -8.77 7.16 0.12
CA LYS A 96 -8.57 8.43 -0.60
C LYS A 96 -7.99 8.16 -1.97
N GLY A 97 -8.12 9.14 -2.86
CA GLY A 97 -7.41 9.18 -4.14
C GLY A 97 -6.47 10.37 -4.22
N ALA A 98 -5.27 10.16 -4.77
CA ALA A 98 -4.30 11.21 -4.96
C ALA A 98 -4.61 12.13 -6.17
N ASP A 99 -5.62 11.81 -6.93
CA ASP A 99 -6.14 12.64 -8.02
C ASP A 99 -6.73 13.98 -7.55
N ASN A 100 -7.09 14.06 -6.27
CA ASN A 100 -7.51 15.30 -5.63
C ASN A 100 -6.62 15.58 -4.41
N GLU A 101 -5.49 16.23 -4.61
CA GLU A 101 -4.53 16.54 -3.55
C GLU A 101 -5.13 17.41 -2.43
N GLN A 102 -6.10 18.26 -2.74
CA GLN A 102 -6.74 19.09 -1.73
C GLN A 102 -7.50 18.27 -0.69
N SER A 103 -8.05 17.13 -1.09
CA SER A 103 -8.75 16.22 -0.17
C SER A 103 -7.82 15.54 0.83
N LEU A 104 -6.51 15.59 0.59
CA LEU A 104 -5.49 14.98 1.44
C LEU A 104 -4.94 15.93 2.50
N ARG A 105 -5.37 17.20 2.50
CA ARG A 105 -4.86 18.23 3.42
C ARG A 105 -5.63 18.27 4.74
N GLY A 106 -5.01 18.86 5.75
CA GLY A 106 -5.69 19.29 6.99
C GLY A 106 -5.97 18.20 8.02
N VAL A 107 -5.33 17.04 7.91
CA VAL A 107 -5.53 15.92 8.85
C VAL A 107 -4.20 15.45 9.40
N GLY A 108 -4.13 15.23 10.70
CA GLY A 108 -3.00 14.53 11.33
C GLY A 108 -3.19 13.02 11.19
N LEU A 109 -2.31 12.35 10.47
CA LEU A 109 -2.39 10.90 10.22
C LEU A 109 -1.45 10.12 11.13
N ASN A 110 -1.93 8.98 11.61
CA ASN A 110 -1.10 8.03 12.35
C ASN A 110 -0.46 7.00 11.43
N PHE A 111 -1.14 6.66 10.33
CA PHE A 111 -0.61 5.75 9.33
C PHE A 111 -1.24 6.02 7.96
N VAL A 112 -0.45 5.88 6.91
CA VAL A 112 -0.92 5.97 5.53
C VAL A 112 -0.28 4.90 4.67
N ILE A 113 -1.10 4.26 3.83
CA ILE A 113 -0.63 3.40 2.75
C ILE A 113 -0.75 4.17 1.45
N LEU A 114 0.32 4.21 0.66
CA LEU A 114 0.31 4.70 -0.71
C LEU A 114 0.45 3.48 -1.63
N ASP A 115 -0.68 3.05 -2.18
CA ASP A 115 -0.72 1.91 -3.11
C ASP A 115 -0.57 2.38 -4.56
N GLU A 116 0.13 1.58 -5.36
CA GLU A 116 0.52 1.97 -6.72
C GLU A 116 1.18 3.36 -6.75
N PHE A 117 2.07 3.61 -5.78
CA PHE A 117 2.67 4.93 -5.58
C PHE A 117 3.57 5.37 -6.74
N ALA A 118 4.00 4.44 -7.60
CA ALA A 118 4.69 4.78 -8.84
C ALA A 118 3.85 5.68 -9.76
N ASP A 119 2.53 5.59 -9.67
CA ASP A 119 1.58 6.38 -10.45
C ASP A 119 1.01 7.58 -9.67
N ILE A 120 1.49 7.83 -8.46
CA ILE A 120 1.11 8.99 -7.65
C ILE A 120 2.12 10.11 -7.90
N LYS A 121 1.63 11.35 -8.04
CA LYS A 121 2.52 12.50 -8.17
C LYS A 121 3.37 12.65 -6.92
N PRO A 122 4.69 12.86 -7.04
CA PRO A 122 5.57 13.05 -5.88
C PRO A 122 5.12 14.18 -4.94
N SER A 123 4.50 15.24 -5.47
CA SER A 123 3.98 16.35 -4.65
C SER A 123 2.94 15.91 -3.64
N ALA A 124 2.11 14.91 -3.96
CA ALA A 124 1.11 14.38 -3.03
C ALA A 124 1.78 13.82 -1.76
N TRP A 125 2.94 13.21 -1.89
CA TRP A 125 3.71 12.75 -0.75
C TRP A 125 4.47 13.88 -0.07
N TYR A 126 5.39 14.53 -0.79
CA TYR A 126 6.31 15.50 -0.18
C TYR A 126 5.63 16.73 0.38
N GLU A 127 4.62 17.25 -0.32
CA GLU A 127 3.98 18.52 0.03
C GLU A 127 2.71 18.36 0.88
N VAL A 128 2.06 17.20 0.80
CA VAL A 128 0.76 17.00 1.43
C VAL A 128 0.78 15.90 2.49
N LEU A 129 1.06 14.64 2.13
CA LEU A 129 0.93 13.52 3.07
C LEU A 129 2.07 13.48 4.10
N ARG A 130 3.30 13.71 3.69
CA ARG A 130 4.45 13.68 4.63
C ARG A 130 4.26 14.65 5.80
N PRO A 131 3.85 15.91 5.58
CA PRO A 131 3.57 16.83 6.70
C PRO A 131 2.47 16.33 7.64
N THR A 132 1.45 15.62 7.16
CA THR A 132 0.37 15.11 8.03
C THR A 132 0.84 14.10 9.06
N LEU A 133 2.01 13.49 8.86
CA LEU A 133 2.60 12.50 9.76
C LEU A 133 3.54 13.13 10.80
N SER A 134 3.80 14.43 10.71
CA SER A 134 4.80 15.07 11.55
C SER A 134 4.35 15.20 13.01
N ASP A 135 3.13 15.66 13.24
CA ASP A 135 2.62 15.91 14.61
C ASP A 135 2.37 14.61 15.38
N THR A 136 1.99 13.56 14.67
CA THR A 136 1.66 12.26 15.26
C THR A 136 2.84 11.31 15.33
N LEU A 137 3.97 11.66 14.71
CA LEU A 137 5.07 10.74 14.38
C LEU A 137 4.57 9.51 13.62
N GLY A 138 3.60 9.73 12.74
CA GLY A 138 2.94 8.70 11.97
C GLY A 138 3.86 8.00 10.98
N ALA A 139 3.44 6.81 10.55
CA ALA A 139 4.19 5.94 9.66
C ALA A 139 3.55 5.82 8.28
N ALA A 140 4.31 5.34 7.31
CA ALA A 140 3.82 5.10 5.95
C ALA A 140 4.35 3.79 5.38
N LEU A 141 3.53 3.15 4.54
CA LEU A 141 3.90 2.01 3.72
C LEU A 141 3.59 2.32 2.25
N PHE A 142 4.61 2.26 1.42
CA PHE A 142 4.50 2.47 -0.03
C PHE A 142 4.51 1.10 -0.71
N CYS A 143 3.53 0.84 -1.57
CA CYS A 143 3.43 -0.41 -2.31
C CYS A 143 3.31 -0.14 -3.81
N SER A 144 4.06 -0.83 -4.63
CA SER A 144 3.92 -0.76 -6.09
C SER A 144 4.64 -1.91 -6.77
N SER A 145 4.29 -2.15 -8.03
CA SER A 145 5.19 -2.78 -8.99
C SER A 145 6.26 -1.76 -9.41
N PRO A 146 7.44 -2.20 -9.88
CA PRO A 146 8.50 -1.28 -10.29
C PRO A 146 8.22 -0.69 -11.67
N LYS A 147 7.75 0.53 -11.72
CA LYS A 147 7.45 1.25 -12.97
C LYS A 147 8.49 2.33 -13.23
N GLY A 148 9.50 2.01 -14.06
CA GLY A 148 10.53 2.96 -14.48
C GLY A 148 11.49 3.39 -13.36
N PHE A 149 12.37 4.34 -13.69
CA PHE A 149 13.31 4.95 -12.74
C PHE A 149 12.79 6.33 -12.34
N ASN A 150 11.75 6.34 -11.54
CA ASN A 150 11.02 7.54 -11.12
C ASN A 150 10.92 7.64 -9.59
N PHE A 151 9.87 8.30 -9.11
CA PHE A 151 9.58 8.45 -7.69
C PHE A 151 9.63 7.12 -6.91
N ALA A 152 9.13 6.03 -7.49
CA ALA A 152 9.15 4.72 -6.83
C ALA A 152 10.58 4.20 -6.65
N TYR A 153 11.41 4.36 -7.66
CA TYR A 153 12.83 3.99 -7.58
C TYR A 153 13.57 4.84 -6.55
N ASP A 154 13.30 6.15 -6.52
CA ASP A 154 13.95 7.06 -5.58
C ASP A 154 13.66 6.68 -4.13
N LEU A 155 12.41 6.38 -3.80
CA LEU A 155 12.04 5.94 -2.45
C LEU A 155 12.56 4.56 -2.12
N TYR A 156 12.50 3.63 -3.07
CA TYR A 156 13.06 2.28 -2.90
C TYR A 156 14.57 2.29 -2.61
N SER A 157 15.30 3.17 -3.28
CA SER A 157 16.76 3.27 -3.17
C SER A 157 17.22 4.09 -1.97
N ARG A 158 16.30 4.69 -1.23
CA ARG A 158 16.63 5.54 -0.10
C ARG A 158 17.27 4.75 1.04
N GLN A 159 18.42 5.23 1.51
CA GLN A 159 19.14 4.64 2.65
C GLN A 159 19.13 5.64 3.81
N ASP A 160 18.24 5.42 4.75
CA ASP A 160 17.99 6.28 5.88
C ASP A 160 17.57 5.39 7.07
N PRO A 161 17.99 5.67 8.31
CA PRO A 161 17.68 4.82 9.46
C PRO A 161 16.18 4.60 9.71
N GLU A 162 15.31 5.54 9.31
CA GLU A 162 13.87 5.41 9.46
C GLU A 162 13.20 4.65 8.30
N TRP A 163 13.96 4.30 7.24
CA TRP A 163 13.43 3.69 6.03
C TRP A 163 13.88 2.24 5.87
N LYS A 164 12.99 1.42 5.35
CA LYS A 164 13.29 0.03 4.96
C LYS A 164 12.57 -0.30 3.66
N SER A 165 13.33 -0.79 2.68
CA SER A 165 12.81 -1.25 1.40
C SER A 165 12.80 -2.76 1.31
N PHE A 166 11.74 -3.29 0.69
CA PHE A 166 11.54 -4.71 0.43
C PHE A 166 11.27 -4.89 -1.05
N LYS A 167 11.78 -5.98 -1.61
CA LYS A 167 11.50 -6.35 -2.99
C LYS A 167 11.30 -7.85 -3.08
N TYR A 168 10.17 -8.26 -3.68
CA TYR A 168 9.83 -9.67 -3.85
C TYR A 168 9.33 -9.92 -5.28
N THR A 169 9.83 -10.99 -5.89
CA THR A 169 9.31 -11.48 -7.17
C THR A 169 7.95 -12.17 -6.95
N THR A 170 7.24 -12.45 -8.04
CA THR A 170 5.97 -13.20 -7.97
C THR A 170 6.17 -14.59 -7.36
N ILE A 171 7.27 -15.27 -7.69
CA ILE A 171 7.54 -16.61 -7.14
C ILE A 171 7.87 -16.54 -5.64
N GLU A 172 8.61 -15.53 -5.21
CA GLU A 172 8.89 -15.31 -3.79
C GLU A 172 7.63 -14.99 -2.99
N GLY A 173 6.63 -14.36 -3.63
CA GLY A 173 5.31 -14.13 -3.05
C GLY A 173 4.53 -15.41 -2.74
N GLY A 174 4.82 -16.49 -3.44
CA GLY A 174 4.32 -17.83 -3.14
C GLY A 174 2.86 -18.09 -3.47
N GLN A 175 2.19 -17.22 -4.21
CA GLN A 175 0.76 -17.34 -4.54
C GLN A 175 0.50 -17.74 -6.00
N VAL A 176 1.52 -17.87 -6.80
CA VAL A 176 1.43 -18.27 -8.21
C VAL A 176 2.37 -19.44 -8.46
N SER A 177 1.89 -20.45 -9.16
CA SER A 177 2.69 -21.64 -9.49
C SER A 177 3.83 -21.29 -10.44
N GLN A 178 4.92 -22.07 -10.35
CA GLN A 178 6.05 -21.94 -11.26
C GLN A 178 5.63 -22.11 -12.72
N GLU A 179 4.72 -23.05 -12.99
CA GLU A 179 4.20 -23.34 -14.32
C GLU A 179 3.49 -22.12 -14.93
N GLU A 180 2.66 -21.45 -14.15
CA GLU A 180 1.97 -20.23 -14.58
C GLU A 180 2.96 -19.10 -14.88
N ILE A 181 4.00 -18.96 -14.06
CA ILE A 181 5.06 -17.96 -14.29
C ILE A 181 5.81 -18.24 -15.58
N GLU A 182 6.15 -19.49 -15.84
CA GLU A 182 6.82 -19.93 -17.08
C GLU A 182 5.94 -19.64 -18.30
N GLN A 183 4.63 -19.90 -18.19
CA GLN A 183 3.68 -19.59 -19.25
C GLN A 183 3.60 -18.09 -19.53
N ALA A 184 3.49 -17.29 -18.49
CA ALA A 184 3.48 -15.83 -18.59
C ALA A 184 4.76 -15.31 -19.27
N LYS A 185 5.91 -15.92 -18.97
CA LYS A 185 7.19 -15.58 -19.61
C LYS A 185 7.15 -15.79 -21.12
N ASN A 186 6.45 -16.83 -21.58
CA ASN A 186 6.31 -17.11 -23.01
C ASN A 186 5.34 -16.15 -23.71
N ASP A 187 4.32 -15.65 -22.98
CA ASP A 187 3.25 -14.83 -23.53
C ASP A 187 3.58 -13.32 -23.53
N LEU A 188 4.49 -12.88 -22.66
CA LEU A 188 4.79 -11.48 -22.46
C LEU A 188 6.14 -11.08 -23.07
N ASP A 189 6.27 -9.81 -23.46
CA ASP A 189 7.58 -9.27 -23.77
C ASP A 189 8.47 -9.25 -22.52
N GLU A 190 9.77 -9.26 -22.74
CA GLU A 190 10.75 -9.39 -21.66
C GLU A 190 10.63 -8.27 -20.61
N ARG A 191 10.42 -7.02 -21.03
CA ARG A 191 10.32 -5.88 -20.11
C ARG A 191 9.10 -5.98 -19.22
N THR A 192 7.95 -6.31 -19.81
CA THR A 192 6.70 -6.52 -19.06
C THR A 192 6.86 -7.67 -18.07
N PHE A 193 7.46 -8.77 -18.48
CA PHE A 193 7.69 -9.90 -17.59
C PHE A 193 8.64 -9.53 -16.43
N GLN A 194 9.73 -8.84 -16.73
CA GLN A 194 10.67 -8.38 -15.71
C GLN A 194 9.99 -7.45 -14.69
N GLN A 195 9.20 -6.50 -15.16
CA GLN A 195 8.49 -5.57 -14.28
C GLN A 195 7.43 -6.28 -13.43
N GLU A 196 6.56 -7.05 -14.06
CA GLU A 196 5.34 -7.58 -13.42
C GLU A 196 5.59 -8.85 -12.59
N TYR A 197 6.56 -9.68 -12.98
CA TYR A 197 6.82 -10.96 -12.32
C TYR A 197 8.14 -11.01 -11.56
N LEU A 198 9.18 -10.35 -12.06
CA LEU A 198 10.49 -10.34 -11.41
C LEU A 198 10.71 -9.10 -10.53
N ALA A 199 9.74 -8.21 -10.46
CA ALA A 199 9.81 -6.98 -9.68
C ALA A 199 11.06 -6.14 -10.01
N THR A 200 11.44 -6.08 -11.28
CA THR A 200 12.63 -5.37 -11.77
C THR A 200 12.22 -4.01 -12.31
N PHE A 201 12.93 -2.98 -11.89
CA PHE A 201 12.77 -1.65 -12.47
C PHE A 201 13.30 -1.66 -13.91
N VAL A 202 12.44 -1.32 -14.87
CA VAL A 202 12.79 -1.27 -16.29
C VAL A 202 12.56 0.13 -16.85
N ASN A 203 13.43 0.55 -17.78
CA ASN A 203 13.29 1.81 -18.45
C ASN A 203 12.60 1.62 -19.80
N TYR A 204 11.50 2.32 -20.01
CA TYR A 204 10.77 2.37 -21.29
C TYR A 204 11.20 3.64 -22.03
N ALA A 205 12.47 3.68 -22.43
CA ALA A 205 12.99 4.80 -23.22
C ALA A 205 12.54 4.67 -24.69
#